data_0c7d4c48639aa81a30eea9ebb788ca8e
#
_entry.id   0c7d4c48639aa81a30eea9ebb788ca8e
#
_cell.length_a   1.000
_cell.length_b   1.000
_cell.length_c   1.000
_cell.angle_alpha   90.00
_cell.angle_beta   90.00
_cell.angle_gamma   90.00
#
_symmetry.space_group_name_H-M   'P 1'
#
loop_
_entity.id
_entity.type
_entity.pdbx_description
1 polymer ?
#
loop_
_entity_poly.entity_id
_entity_poly.type
_entity_poly.pdbx_seq_one_letter_code
_entity_poly.pdbx_strand_id
1 'polypeptide(L)'
;MIAAIFLAILSAFIHAMGLLALLYWQTRQWPRIEADFRPRNNLPVLLIIFTAILSLHIAEMLLWAGFYSWQGALPHFETSFYYSASSFTTVGYGDIVLSRSWRLEGVTESLTGVLLLGWSAAYFFSVVSRLFEIRGDLWKRQAGQHSSAGFRAR
;
A
#
# COMPACT_ATOMS: atom_id res chain seq x y z
N MET A 1 -9.32 -24.18 -6.39
CA MET A 1 -9.53 -23.75 -4.97
C MET A 1 -8.27 -23.85 -4.10
N ILE A 2 -7.58 -24.99 -3.96
CA ILE A 2 -6.36 -25.07 -3.15
C ILE A 2 -5.29 -24.10 -3.66
N ALA A 3 -5.08 -24.06 -4.97
CA ALA A 3 -4.13 -23.13 -5.60
C ALA A 3 -4.49 -21.66 -5.33
N ALA A 4 -5.78 -21.31 -5.38
CA ALA A 4 -6.22 -19.94 -5.11
C ALA A 4 -5.97 -19.52 -3.65
N ILE A 5 -6.22 -20.42 -2.70
CA ILE A 5 -5.92 -20.17 -1.27
C ILE A 5 -4.41 -20.01 -1.07
N PHE A 6 -3.61 -20.87 -1.72
CA PHE A 6 -2.15 -20.73 -1.67
C PHE A 6 -1.67 -19.39 -2.23
N LEU A 7 -2.20 -18.97 -3.39
CA LEU A 7 -1.87 -17.66 -3.98
C LEU A 7 -2.30 -16.50 -3.09
N ALA A 8 -3.48 -16.58 -2.48
CA ALA A 8 -3.95 -15.56 -1.55
C ALA A 8 -3.02 -15.42 -0.34
N ILE A 9 -2.58 -16.55 0.24
CA ILE A 9 -1.63 -16.56 1.36
C ILE A 9 -0.27 -16.01 0.90
N LEU A 10 0.19 -16.40 -0.28
CA LEU A 10 1.45 -15.93 -0.85
C LEU A 10 1.40 -14.41 -1.11
N SER A 11 0.29 -13.90 -1.70
CA SER A 11 0.08 -12.47 -1.87
C SER A 11 0.10 -11.73 -0.54
N ALA A 12 -0.61 -12.24 0.47
CA ALA A 12 -0.61 -11.64 1.81
C ALA A 12 0.80 -11.65 2.44
N PHE A 13 1.58 -12.70 2.24
CA PHE A 13 2.95 -12.78 2.72
C PHE A 13 3.86 -11.74 2.02
N ILE A 14 3.79 -11.64 0.69
CA ILE A 14 4.53 -10.65 -0.09
C ILE A 14 4.17 -9.23 0.38
N HIS A 15 2.87 -8.97 0.55
CA HIS A 15 2.34 -7.70 1.03
C HIS A 15 2.88 -7.35 2.43
N ALA A 16 2.77 -8.28 3.37
CA ALA A 16 3.28 -8.10 4.74
C ALA A 16 4.77 -7.78 4.75
N MET A 17 5.58 -8.53 3.98
CA MET A 17 7.02 -8.29 3.86
C MET A 17 7.33 -6.92 3.26
N GLY A 18 6.57 -6.51 2.24
CA GLY A 18 6.69 -5.19 1.63
C GLY A 18 6.37 -4.06 2.62
N LEU A 19 5.27 -4.17 3.36
CA LEU A 19 4.91 -3.18 4.38
C LEU A 19 5.91 -3.16 5.55
N LEU A 20 6.44 -4.31 5.99
CA LEU A 20 7.48 -4.37 7.01
C LEU A 20 8.78 -3.70 6.53
N ALA A 21 9.18 -3.91 5.28
CA ALA A 21 10.33 -3.23 4.70
C ALA A 21 10.15 -1.71 4.65
N LEU A 22 8.94 -1.25 4.25
CA LEU A 22 8.57 0.16 4.26
C LEU A 22 8.58 0.74 5.68
N LEU A 23 8.03 0.03 6.66
CA LEU A 23 8.02 0.43 8.06
C LEU A 23 9.46 0.57 8.58
N TYR A 24 10.34 -0.41 8.31
CA TYR A 24 11.75 -0.36 8.69
C TYR A 24 12.48 0.82 8.05
N TRP A 25 12.27 1.06 6.75
CA TRP A 25 12.84 2.23 6.07
C TRP A 25 12.33 3.53 6.69
N GLN A 26 11.04 3.63 6.95
CA GLN A 26 10.38 4.79 7.50
C GLN A 26 10.89 5.15 8.90
N THR A 27 11.11 4.17 9.79
CA THR A 27 11.65 4.42 11.15
C THR A 27 13.00 5.12 11.11
N ARG A 28 13.78 4.92 10.05
CA ARG A 28 15.06 5.62 9.84
C ARG A 28 14.90 7.05 9.32
N GLN A 29 13.75 7.39 8.73
CA GLN A 29 13.49 8.73 8.21
C GLN A 29 12.88 9.67 9.28
N TRP A 30 12.16 9.14 10.27
CA TRP A 30 11.49 9.95 11.28
C TRP A 30 12.40 10.96 11.98
N PRO A 31 13.61 10.62 12.46
CA PRO A 31 14.49 11.59 13.11
C PRO A 31 14.87 12.78 12.21
N ARG A 32 15.02 12.53 10.90
CA ARG A 32 15.33 13.57 9.91
C ARG A 32 14.12 14.46 9.65
N ILE A 33 12.93 13.88 9.58
CA ILE A 33 11.67 14.60 9.39
C ILE A 33 11.39 15.49 10.64
N GLU A 34 11.59 14.98 11.83
CA GLU A 34 11.41 15.72 13.08
C GLU A 34 12.41 16.89 13.21
N ALA A 35 13.65 16.72 12.74
CA ALA A 35 14.69 17.74 12.80
C ALA A 35 14.45 18.91 11.82
N ASP A 36 13.91 18.66 10.64
CA ASP A 36 13.60 19.70 9.63
C ASP A 36 12.21 19.45 9.02
N PHE A 37 11.20 19.70 9.84
CA PHE A 37 9.80 19.53 9.41
C PHE A 37 9.35 20.67 8.51
N ARG A 38 9.45 20.46 7.20
CA ARG A 38 8.90 21.37 6.19
C ARG A 38 7.95 20.59 5.27
N PRO A 39 6.78 21.14 4.89
CA PRO A 39 5.85 20.45 3.98
C PRO A 39 6.53 19.96 2.69
N ARG A 40 7.47 20.75 2.16
CA ARG A 40 8.27 20.40 0.98
C ARG A 40 9.12 19.16 1.17
N ASN A 41 9.63 18.92 2.38
CA ASN A 41 10.50 17.77 2.68
C ASN A 41 9.70 16.49 2.96
N ASN A 42 8.41 16.61 3.29
CA ASN A 42 7.54 15.48 3.59
C ASN A 42 6.87 14.89 2.34
N LEU A 43 6.66 15.70 1.30
CA LEU A 43 6.07 15.25 0.04
C LEU A 43 6.85 14.09 -0.62
N PRO A 44 8.19 14.13 -0.75
CA PRO A 44 8.95 13.01 -1.30
C PRO A 44 8.75 11.70 -0.53
N VAL A 45 8.66 11.75 0.80
CA VAL A 45 8.43 10.57 1.64
C VAL A 45 7.07 9.93 1.33
N LEU A 46 6.02 10.74 1.23
CA LEU A 46 4.68 10.25 0.87
C LEU A 46 4.65 9.66 -0.54
N LEU A 47 5.34 10.29 -1.51
CA LEU A 47 5.42 9.79 -2.88
C LEU A 47 6.20 8.47 -2.96
N ILE A 48 7.29 8.33 -2.21
CA ILE A 48 8.06 7.08 -2.14
C ILE A 48 7.18 5.96 -1.58
N ILE A 49 6.47 6.21 -0.48
CA ILE A 49 5.57 5.22 0.13
C ILE A 49 4.44 4.85 -0.83
N PHE A 50 3.80 5.83 -1.46
CA PHE A 50 2.74 5.59 -2.44
C PHE A 50 3.24 4.73 -3.61
N THR A 51 4.39 5.09 -4.20
CA THR A 51 4.99 4.34 -5.32
C THR A 51 5.38 2.93 -4.92
N ALA A 52 5.91 2.74 -3.71
CA ALA A 52 6.26 1.42 -3.20
C ALA A 52 5.02 0.54 -2.99
N ILE A 53 3.93 1.08 -2.42
CA ILE A 53 2.65 0.38 -2.28
C ILE A 53 2.08 0.02 -3.66
N LEU A 54 2.09 0.96 -4.60
CA LEU A 54 1.63 0.71 -5.97
C LEU A 54 2.43 -0.42 -6.63
N SER A 55 3.76 -0.39 -6.50
CA SER A 55 4.64 -1.45 -7.03
C SER A 55 4.37 -2.81 -6.40
N LEU A 56 4.04 -2.83 -5.12
CA LEU A 56 3.68 -4.04 -4.39
C LEU A 56 2.39 -4.65 -4.95
N HIS A 57 1.35 -3.85 -5.16
CA HIS A 57 0.10 -4.32 -5.77
C HIS A 57 0.29 -4.79 -7.22
N ILE A 58 1.13 -4.10 -8.00
CA ILE A 58 1.46 -4.56 -9.36
C ILE A 58 2.13 -5.94 -9.32
N ALA A 59 3.04 -6.18 -8.38
CA ALA A 59 3.69 -7.48 -8.21
C ALA A 59 2.67 -8.59 -7.85
N GLU A 60 1.69 -8.29 -7.01
CA GLU A 60 0.61 -9.21 -6.63
C GLU A 60 -0.30 -9.53 -7.84
N MET A 61 -0.69 -8.52 -8.62
CA MET A 61 -1.44 -8.74 -9.87
C MET A 61 -0.64 -9.56 -10.88
N LEU A 62 0.67 -9.34 -11.00
CA LEU A 62 1.56 -10.13 -11.86
C LEU A 62 1.65 -11.60 -11.40
N LEU A 63 1.64 -11.85 -10.09
CA LEU A 63 1.62 -13.19 -9.52
C LEU A 63 0.36 -13.96 -9.96
N TRP A 64 -0.82 -13.34 -9.83
CA TRP A 64 -2.10 -13.93 -10.26
C TRP A 64 -2.18 -14.07 -11.76
N ALA A 65 -1.77 -13.07 -12.54
CA ALA A 65 -1.71 -13.12 -13.99
C ALA A 65 -0.79 -14.24 -14.49
N GLY A 66 0.37 -14.39 -13.85
CA GLY A 66 1.30 -15.50 -14.14
C GLY A 66 0.67 -16.86 -13.91
N PHE A 67 -0.08 -17.01 -12.83
CA PHE A 67 -0.82 -18.24 -12.55
C PHE A 67 -1.88 -18.55 -13.63
N TYR A 68 -2.72 -17.58 -14.02
CA TYR A 68 -3.74 -17.78 -15.05
C TYR A 68 -3.13 -18.12 -16.43
N SER A 69 -2.06 -17.42 -16.79
CA SER A 69 -1.35 -17.67 -18.03
C SER A 69 -0.67 -19.06 -18.04
N TRP A 70 -0.01 -19.43 -16.92
CA TRP A 70 0.64 -20.74 -16.78
C TRP A 70 -0.35 -21.89 -16.84
N GLN A 71 -1.52 -21.74 -16.23
CA GLN A 71 -2.57 -22.77 -16.23
C GLN A 71 -3.40 -22.78 -17.51
N GLY A 72 -3.16 -21.87 -18.46
CA GLY A 72 -3.96 -21.74 -19.68
C GLY A 72 -5.41 -21.33 -19.43
N ALA A 73 -5.68 -20.68 -18.30
CA ALA A 73 -7.01 -20.16 -17.96
C ALA A 73 -7.44 -19.02 -18.89
N LEU A 74 -6.46 -18.25 -19.38
CA LEU A 74 -6.60 -17.18 -20.35
C LEU A 74 -5.53 -17.32 -21.46
N PRO A 75 -5.81 -16.85 -22.71
CA PRO A 75 -5.00 -17.21 -23.88
C PRO A 75 -3.62 -16.54 -23.92
N HIS A 76 -3.49 -15.32 -23.36
CA HIS A 76 -2.28 -14.51 -23.43
C HIS A 76 -1.97 -13.88 -22.07
N PHE A 77 -0.68 -13.64 -21.79
CA PHE A 77 -0.26 -13.00 -20.54
C PHE A 77 -0.85 -11.59 -20.36
N GLU A 78 -0.92 -10.81 -21.44
CA GLU A 78 -1.55 -9.48 -21.42
C GLU A 78 -3.02 -9.56 -20.97
N THR A 79 -3.78 -10.49 -21.53
CA THR A 79 -5.18 -10.76 -21.15
C THR A 79 -5.29 -11.19 -19.69
N SER A 80 -4.35 -12.03 -19.23
CA SER A 80 -4.29 -12.48 -17.84
C SER A 80 -3.98 -11.34 -16.89
N PHE A 81 -3.06 -10.45 -17.25
CA PHE A 81 -2.72 -9.30 -16.42
C PHE A 81 -3.85 -8.28 -16.38
N TYR A 82 -4.49 -8.00 -17.51
CA TYR A 82 -5.66 -7.13 -17.56
C TYR A 82 -6.80 -7.67 -16.69
N TYR A 83 -7.10 -8.97 -16.82
CA TYR A 83 -8.10 -9.65 -16.00
C TYR A 83 -7.76 -9.54 -14.50
N SER A 84 -6.52 -9.89 -14.15
CA SER A 84 -6.02 -9.81 -12.77
C SER A 84 -6.14 -8.37 -12.22
N ALA A 85 -5.66 -7.38 -12.95
CA ALA A 85 -5.76 -5.98 -12.53
C ALA A 85 -7.21 -5.54 -12.31
N SER A 86 -8.12 -5.92 -13.22
CA SER A 86 -9.55 -5.61 -13.13
C SER A 86 -10.22 -6.31 -11.93
N SER A 87 -9.88 -7.58 -11.69
CA SER A 87 -10.46 -8.39 -10.60
C SER A 87 -9.88 -8.01 -9.24
N PHE A 88 -8.57 -7.90 -9.12
CA PHE A 88 -7.87 -7.54 -7.89
C PHE A 88 -8.29 -6.18 -7.36
N THR A 89 -8.44 -5.19 -8.25
CA THR A 89 -8.91 -3.85 -7.89
C THR A 89 -10.43 -3.74 -7.72
N THR A 90 -11.16 -4.84 -7.96
CA THR A 90 -12.64 -4.91 -7.90
C THR A 90 -13.37 -4.05 -8.94
N VAL A 91 -12.67 -3.56 -9.96
CA VAL A 91 -13.30 -2.82 -11.06
C VAL A 91 -14.25 -3.72 -11.85
N GLY A 92 -13.79 -4.92 -12.23
CA GLY A 92 -14.63 -5.98 -12.78
C GLY A 92 -15.43 -5.55 -14.03
N TYR A 93 -14.77 -5.04 -15.08
CA TYR A 93 -15.47 -4.57 -16.29
C TYR A 93 -16.37 -5.63 -16.91
N GLY A 94 -16.04 -6.94 -16.75
CA GLY A 94 -16.86 -8.04 -17.27
C GLY A 94 -16.71 -8.31 -18.76
N ASP A 95 -15.79 -7.65 -19.42
CA ASP A 95 -15.42 -7.86 -20.82
C ASP A 95 -14.55 -9.13 -21.01
N ILE A 96 -13.73 -9.45 -20.00
CA ILE A 96 -12.98 -10.71 -19.90
C ILE A 96 -13.44 -11.43 -18.64
N VAL A 97 -13.93 -12.67 -18.81
CA VAL A 97 -14.41 -13.52 -17.72
C VAL A 97 -13.76 -14.88 -17.78
N LEU A 98 -13.42 -15.43 -16.62
CA LEU A 98 -12.88 -16.79 -16.53
C LEU A 98 -13.96 -17.83 -16.86
N SER A 99 -13.53 -18.94 -17.46
CA SER A 99 -14.38 -20.10 -17.67
C SER A 99 -14.91 -20.63 -16.33
N ARG A 100 -15.98 -21.42 -16.36
CA ARG A 100 -16.66 -21.94 -15.17
C ARG A 100 -15.72 -22.63 -14.18
N SER A 101 -14.70 -23.31 -14.67
CA SER A 101 -13.70 -24.03 -13.88
C SER A 101 -12.78 -23.11 -13.04
N TRP A 102 -12.63 -21.84 -13.44
CA TRP A 102 -11.70 -20.89 -12.83
C TRP A 102 -12.40 -19.74 -12.10
N ARG A 103 -13.75 -19.74 -12.03
CA ARG A 103 -14.50 -18.61 -11.42
C ARG A 103 -14.21 -18.41 -9.96
N LEU A 104 -14.01 -19.51 -9.21
CA LEU A 104 -13.71 -19.42 -7.78
C LEU A 104 -12.33 -18.82 -7.51
N GLU A 105 -11.38 -19.08 -8.38
CA GLU A 105 -10.04 -18.47 -8.33
C GLU A 105 -10.14 -16.95 -8.51
N GLY A 106 -10.92 -16.48 -9.48
CA GLY A 106 -11.14 -15.05 -9.71
C GLY A 106 -11.83 -14.35 -8.53
N VAL A 107 -12.82 -15.00 -7.91
CA VAL A 107 -13.49 -14.46 -6.71
C VAL A 107 -12.51 -14.41 -5.52
N THR A 108 -11.67 -15.43 -5.36
CA THR A 108 -10.65 -15.46 -4.30
C THR A 108 -9.60 -14.37 -4.52
N GLU A 109 -9.19 -14.13 -5.76
CA GLU A 109 -8.31 -13.02 -6.12
C GLU A 109 -8.93 -11.67 -5.74
N SER A 110 -10.18 -11.42 -6.13
CA SER A 110 -10.88 -10.17 -5.81
C SER A 110 -10.99 -9.93 -4.31
N LEU A 111 -11.32 -10.97 -3.53
CA LEU A 111 -11.34 -10.88 -2.06
C LEU A 111 -9.95 -10.56 -1.50
N THR A 112 -8.91 -11.22 -2.02
CA THR A 112 -7.52 -10.96 -1.64
C THR A 112 -7.15 -9.50 -1.92
N GLY A 113 -7.47 -9.00 -3.11
CA GLY A 113 -7.21 -7.62 -3.50
C GLY A 113 -7.85 -6.60 -2.56
N VAL A 114 -9.13 -6.76 -2.23
CA VAL A 114 -9.83 -5.88 -1.27
C VAL A 114 -9.13 -5.84 0.08
N LEU A 115 -8.76 -6.99 0.62
CA LEU A 115 -8.10 -7.07 1.92
C LEU A 115 -6.73 -6.39 1.91
N LEU A 116 -5.93 -6.59 0.86
CA LEU A 116 -4.60 -6.01 0.74
C LEU A 116 -4.63 -4.50 0.44
N LEU A 117 -5.57 -4.04 -0.40
CA LEU A 117 -5.82 -2.62 -0.64
C LEU A 117 -6.24 -1.91 0.65
N GLY A 118 -7.13 -2.52 1.44
CA GLY A 118 -7.53 -2.02 2.74
C GLY A 118 -6.36 -1.93 3.73
N TRP A 119 -5.50 -2.95 3.75
CA TRP A 119 -4.30 -2.95 4.59
C TRP A 119 -3.31 -1.85 4.20
N SER A 120 -3.04 -1.67 2.89
CA SER A 120 -2.24 -0.55 2.38
C SER A 120 -2.83 0.81 2.74
N ALA A 121 -4.14 0.99 2.62
CA ALA A 121 -4.80 2.24 2.97
C ALA A 121 -4.64 2.56 4.46
N ALA A 122 -4.81 1.58 5.34
CA ALA A 122 -4.59 1.73 6.78
C ALA A 122 -3.13 2.10 7.11
N TYR A 123 -2.16 1.44 6.46
CA TYR A 123 -0.76 1.77 6.60
C TYR A 123 -0.47 3.21 6.15
N PHE A 124 -0.92 3.61 4.95
CA PHE A 124 -0.72 4.95 4.43
C PHE A 124 -1.35 6.02 5.34
N PHE A 125 -2.56 5.76 5.86
CA PHE A 125 -3.20 6.63 6.83
C PHE A 125 -2.39 6.79 8.11
N SER A 126 -1.78 5.71 8.63
CA SER A 126 -0.93 5.77 9.83
C SER A 126 0.28 6.68 9.63
N VAL A 127 0.89 6.67 8.44
CA VAL A 127 2.01 7.54 8.07
C VAL A 127 1.58 9.00 8.05
N VAL A 128 0.46 9.30 7.41
CA VAL A 128 -0.09 10.67 7.34
C VAL A 128 -0.43 11.18 8.74
N SER A 129 -1.07 10.36 9.57
CA SER A 129 -1.41 10.69 10.96
C SER A 129 -0.16 11.03 11.77
N ARG A 130 0.92 10.26 11.62
CA ARG A 130 2.19 10.54 12.29
C ARG A 130 2.80 11.88 11.88
N LEU A 131 2.70 12.27 10.61
CA LEU A 131 3.15 13.58 10.15
C LEU A 131 2.36 14.73 10.80
N PHE A 132 1.04 14.55 10.98
CA PHE A 132 0.22 15.55 11.67
C PHE A 132 0.58 15.66 13.17
N GLU A 133 0.85 14.55 13.84
CA GLU A 133 1.31 14.54 15.24
C GLU A 133 2.62 15.32 15.40
N ILE A 134 3.63 15.03 14.57
CA ILE A 134 4.92 15.73 14.59
C ILE A 134 4.72 17.25 14.42
N ARG A 135 3.88 17.64 13.45
CA ARG A 135 3.54 19.05 13.24
C ARG A 135 2.91 19.70 14.47
N GLY A 136 1.97 19.01 15.12
CA GLY A 136 1.28 19.48 16.31
C GLY A 136 2.24 19.68 17.48
N ASP A 137 3.17 18.75 17.68
CA ASP A 137 4.16 18.84 18.76
C ASP A 137 5.17 19.97 18.53
N LEU A 138 5.61 20.20 17.31
CA LEU A 138 6.47 21.33 16.96
C LEU A 138 5.78 22.68 17.20
N TRP A 139 4.52 22.79 16.85
CA TRP A 139 3.71 23.96 17.11
C TRP A 139 3.61 24.28 18.61
N LYS A 140 3.33 23.26 19.44
CA LYS A 140 3.26 23.42 20.91
C LYS A 140 4.59 23.89 21.52
N ARG A 141 5.72 23.33 21.06
CA ARG A 141 7.07 23.72 21.50
C ARG A 141 7.36 25.17 21.15
N GLN A 142 7.03 25.65 19.95
CA GLN A 142 7.22 27.05 19.57
C GLN A 142 6.36 28.00 20.38
N ALA A 143 5.09 27.68 20.60
CA ALA A 143 4.18 28.49 21.42
C ALA A 143 4.66 28.62 22.88
N GLY A 144 5.16 27.52 23.46
CA GLY A 144 5.73 27.53 24.83
C GLY A 144 7.00 28.38 24.94
N GLN A 145 7.87 28.39 23.93
CA GLN A 145 9.08 29.23 23.90
C GLN A 145 8.75 30.74 23.86
N HIS A 146 7.75 31.14 23.06
CA HIS A 146 7.32 32.53 22.98
C HIS A 146 6.69 33.01 24.31
N SER A 147 5.93 32.14 24.99
CA SER A 147 5.35 32.48 26.31
C SER A 147 6.43 32.70 27.38
N SER A 148 7.45 31.84 27.43
CA SER A 148 8.54 31.95 28.43
C SER A 148 9.49 33.12 28.15
N ALA A 149 9.71 33.50 26.90
CA ALA A 149 10.51 34.64 26.51
C ALA A 149 9.81 35.96 26.91
N GLY A 150 8.50 36.06 26.73
CA GLY A 150 7.71 37.24 27.14
C GLY A 150 7.63 37.44 28.65
N PHE A 151 7.75 36.37 29.44
CA PHE A 151 7.77 36.44 30.90
C PHE A 151 9.15 36.90 31.46
N ARG A 152 10.25 36.56 30.77
CA ARG A 152 11.62 36.98 31.17
C ARG A 152 11.96 38.45 30.80
N ALA A 153 11.17 39.05 29.93
CA ALA A 153 11.39 40.40 29.44
C ALA A 153 10.61 41.49 30.24
N ARG A 154 9.88 41.07 31.28
CA ARG A 154 9.20 41.93 32.25
C ARG A 154 9.89 41.86 33.61
#